data_f4ca553bb96f21e0d132ca1317d4bc63
#
_entry.id   f4ca553bb96f21e0d132ca1317d4bc63
#
_cell.length_a   1.000
_cell.length_b   1.000
_cell.length_c   1.000
_cell.angle_alpha   90.00
_cell.angle_beta   90.00
_cell.angle_gamma   90.00
#
_symmetry.space_group_name_H-M   'P 1'
#
loop_
_entity.id
_entity.type
_entity.pdbx_description
1 polymer ?
#
loop_
_entity_poly.entity_id
_entity_poly.type
_entity_poly.pdbx_seq_one_letter_code
_entity_poly.pdbx_strand_id
1 'polypeptide(L)'
;MVEIDDKENPVRLIDLGVRVFERAEVPKTGDSLAAARRLARSVRRLTRRRAHRLLRARRLLKHEGVLKPEDFDENGLVKPLPYIPKQPRNTPWQLRAAALDRKLTPLEWAAVLLHLVKHRGYLSQRKNEGETADKELGALLKGVADNTHALQAGDFRTPAELALNKF
;
A
#
# COMPACT_ATOMS: atom_id res chain seq x y z
N MET A 1 19.99 -43.50 2.02
CA MET A 1 20.25 -43.91 3.44
C MET A 1 21.73 -43.98 3.65
N VAL A 2 22.21 -43.53 4.78
CA VAL A 2 23.62 -43.54 5.15
C VAL A 2 23.72 -44.26 6.49
N GLU A 3 24.68 -45.16 6.62
CA GLU A 3 25.03 -45.79 7.89
C GLU A 3 25.95 -44.86 8.67
N ILE A 4 25.66 -44.60 9.93
CA ILE A 4 26.44 -43.73 10.82
C ILE A 4 27.04 -44.56 11.95
N ASP A 5 28.20 -44.17 12.45
CA ASP A 5 28.84 -44.77 13.63
C ASP A 5 28.28 -44.21 14.95
N ASP A 6 28.73 -44.74 16.08
CA ASP A 6 28.33 -44.27 17.42
C ASP A 6 28.72 -42.79 17.71
N LYS A 7 29.50 -42.17 16.84
CA LYS A 7 29.95 -40.78 16.90
C LYS A 7 29.25 -39.89 15.86
N GLU A 8 28.16 -40.39 15.23
CA GLU A 8 27.37 -39.72 14.19
C GLU A 8 28.14 -39.42 12.89
N ASN A 9 29.28 -40.08 12.65
CA ASN A 9 30.00 -39.93 11.39
C ASN A 9 29.45 -40.86 10.33
N PRO A 10 29.34 -40.43 9.06
CA PRO A 10 28.89 -41.30 7.98
C PRO A 10 29.95 -42.35 7.65
N VAL A 11 29.63 -43.62 7.80
CA VAL A 11 30.54 -44.76 7.56
C VAL A 11 30.35 -45.33 6.16
N ARG A 12 29.10 -45.49 5.73
CA ARG A 12 28.81 -46.16 4.46
C ARG A 12 27.48 -45.67 3.86
N LEU A 13 27.48 -45.53 2.54
CA LEU A 13 26.24 -45.29 1.80
C LEU A 13 25.53 -46.61 1.58
N ILE A 14 24.32 -46.75 2.14
CA ILE A 14 23.50 -47.97 2.03
C ILE A 14 22.68 -47.95 0.77
N ASP A 15 22.04 -46.81 0.50
CA ASP A 15 21.13 -46.65 -0.65
C ASP A 15 21.09 -45.20 -1.12
N LEU A 16 21.01 -45.01 -2.43
CA LEU A 16 20.86 -43.72 -3.09
C LEU A 16 19.63 -43.76 -3.99
N GLY A 17 18.62 -43.02 -3.61
CA GLY A 17 17.40 -42.86 -4.40
C GLY A 17 17.26 -41.47 -4.98
N VAL A 18 16.76 -41.38 -6.19
CA VAL A 18 16.35 -40.11 -6.80
C VAL A 18 14.83 -40.03 -6.80
N ARG A 19 14.30 -38.95 -6.22
CA ARG A 19 12.87 -38.66 -6.28
C ARG A 19 12.62 -37.65 -7.38
N VAL A 20 12.00 -38.09 -8.46
CA VAL A 20 11.57 -37.21 -9.56
C VAL A 20 10.22 -36.61 -9.23
N PHE A 21 10.11 -35.29 -9.33
CA PHE A 21 8.86 -34.58 -9.18
C PHE A 21 8.40 -34.10 -10.55
N GLU A 22 7.11 -34.11 -10.79
CA GLU A 22 6.54 -33.47 -11.94
C GLU A 22 6.85 -31.98 -11.94
N ARG A 23 6.94 -31.37 -13.13
CA ARG A 23 7.09 -29.92 -13.27
C ARG A 23 5.96 -29.22 -12.53
N ALA A 24 6.31 -28.26 -11.68
CA ALA A 24 5.36 -27.45 -10.95
C ALA A 24 4.76 -26.33 -11.82
N GLU A 25 4.39 -26.67 -13.05
CA GLU A 25 3.87 -25.78 -14.06
C GLU A 25 2.53 -26.31 -14.62
N VAL A 26 1.68 -25.39 -15.05
CA VAL A 26 0.43 -25.75 -15.74
C VAL A 26 0.76 -26.28 -17.13
N PRO A 27 0.30 -27.49 -17.52
CA PRO A 27 0.75 -28.16 -18.76
C PRO A 27 0.54 -27.36 -20.06
N LYS A 28 -0.47 -26.47 -20.11
CA LYS A 28 -0.80 -25.69 -21.30
C LYS A 28 -0.16 -24.30 -21.36
N THR A 29 0.04 -23.67 -20.24
CA THR A 29 0.50 -22.25 -20.16
C THR A 29 1.92 -22.08 -19.67
N GLY A 30 2.52 -23.13 -19.07
CA GLY A 30 3.83 -23.05 -18.43
C GLY A 30 3.85 -22.21 -17.15
N ASP A 31 2.68 -21.75 -16.66
CA ASP A 31 2.60 -20.94 -15.46
C ASP A 31 2.93 -21.73 -14.22
N SER A 32 3.63 -21.14 -13.28
CA SER A 32 3.94 -21.75 -12.01
C SER A 32 2.68 -22.05 -11.20
N LEU A 33 2.46 -23.30 -10.80
CA LEU A 33 1.38 -23.70 -9.87
C LEU A 33 1.38 -22.90 -8.56
N ALA A 34 2.54 -22.34 -8.19
CA ALA A 34 2.65 -21.47 -7.02
C ALA A 34 2.22 -20.02 -7.27
N ALA A 35 2.00 -19.59 -8.54
CA ALA A 35 1.69 -18.21 -8.90
C ALA A 35 0.43 -17.70 -8.21
N ALA A 36 -0.68 -18.45 -8.28
CA ALA A 36 -1.93 -18.08 -7.63
C ALA A 36 -1.79 -17.91 -6.10
N ARG A 37 -1.05 -18.83 -5.45
CA ARG A 37 -0.79 -18.74 -4.00
C ARG A 37 0.11 -17.55 -3.64
N ARG A 38 1.11 -17.23 -4.48
CA ARG A 38 1.98 -16.06 -4.30
C ARG A 38 1.18 -14.77 -4.44
N LEU A 39 0.32 -14.67 -5.45
CA LEU A 39 -0.57 -13.53 -5.66
C LEU A 39 -1.51 -13.33 -4.48
N ALA A 40 -2.24 -14.35 -4.07
CA ALA A 40 -3.15 -14.30 -2.94
C ALA A 40 -2.43 -13.90 -1.63
N ARG A 41 -1.21 -14.39 -1.39
CA ARG A 41 -0.37 -14.01 -0.25
C ARG A 41 0.05 -12.55 -0.33
N SER A 42 0.42 -12.07 -1.52
CA SER A 42 0.82 -10.69 -1.74
C SER A 42 -0.33 -9.71 -1.44
N VAL A 43 -1.53 -10.00 -1.95
CA VAL A 43 -2.74 -9.20 -1.68
C VAL A 43 -3.06 -9.17 -0.18
N ARG A 44 -3.07 -10.34 0.50
CA ARG A 44 -3.31 -10.38 1.95
C ARG A 44 -2.29 -9.56 2.75
N ARG A 45 -1.00 -9.65 2.39
CA ARG A 45 0.04 -8.84 3.03
C ARG A 45 -0.15 -7.35 2.81
N LEU A 46 -0.51 -6.94 1.59
CA LEU A 46 -0.77 -5.55 1.26
C LEU A 46 -1.94 -4.99 2.09
N THR A 47 -3.07 -5.72 2.10
CA THR A 47 -4.26 -5.34 2.86
C THR A 47 -3.97 -5.26 4.37
N ARG A 48 -3.29 -6.27 4.92
CA ARG A 48 -2.90 -6.29 6.34
C ARG A 48 -2.00 -5.11 6.71
N ARG A 49 -1.00 -4.81 5.89
CA ARG A 49 -0.10 -3.66 6.11
C ARG A 49 -0.85 -2.34 6.05
N ARG A 50 -1.83 -2.20 5.14
CA ARG A 50 -2.67 -1.00 5.06
C ARG A 50 -3.53 -0.84 6.30
N ALA A 51 -4.22 -1.89 6.73
CA ALA A 51 -5.03 -1.89 7.95
C ALA A 51 -4.19 -1.55 9.19
N HIS A 52 -3.02 -2.14 9.33
CA HIS A 52 -2.10 -1.88 10.44
C HIS A 52 -1.63 -0.42 10.50
N ARG A 53 -1.29 0.18 9.36
CA ARG A 53 -0.90 1.59 9.30
C ARG A 53 -2.04 2.51 9.74
N LEU A 54 -3.24 2.27 9.25
CA LEU A 54 -4.42 3.05 9.64
C LEU A 54 -4.74 2.91 11.13
N LEU A 55 -4.62 1.70 11.68
CA LEU A 55 -4.81 1.47 13.11
C LEU A 55 -3.79 2.25 13.95
N ARG A 56 -2.51 2.20 13.57
CA ARG A 56 -1.45 2.96 14.24
C ARG A 56 -1.67 4.47 14.16
N ALA A 57 -2.08 4.98 13.00
CA ALA A 57 -2.39 6.40 12.84
C ALA A 57 -3.54 6.84 13.73
N ARG A 58 -4.63 6.05 13.82
CA ARG A 58 -5.75 6.35 14.72
C ARG A 58 -5.33 6.35 16.20
N ARG A 59 -4.52 5.37 16.60
CA ARG A 59 -3.97 5.30 17.97
C ARG A 59 -3.12 6.51 18.29
N LEU A 60 -2.30 6.95 17.35
CA LEU A 60 -1.48 8.15 17.49
C LEU A 60 -2.36 9.40 17.66
N LEU A 61 -3.35 9.61 16.79
CA LEU A 61 -4.27 10.74 16.88
C LEU A 61 -5.01 10.80 18.23
N LYS A 62 -5.36 9.63 18.80
CA LYS A 62 -5.96 9.51 20.12
C LYS A 62 -4.96 9.81 21.24
N HIS A 63 -3.74 9.27 21.13
CA HIS A 63 -2.68 9.43 22.12
C HIS A 63 -2.23 10.88 22.25
N GLU A 64 -2.03 11.55 21.11
CA GLU A 64 -1.61 12.95 21.05
C GLU A 64 -2.76 13.94 21.36
N GLY A 65 -3.95 13.45 21.69
CA GLY A 65 -5.09 14.29 22.01
C GLY A 65 -5.63 15.15 20.86
N VAL A 66 -5.22 14.82 19.61
CA VAL A 66 -5.76 15.50 18.41
C VAL A 66 -7.23 15.20 18.23
N LEU A 67 -7.63 13.98 18.53
CA LEU A 67 -9.02 13.53 18.56
C LEU A 67 -9.41 13.05 19.95
N LYS A 68 -10.62 13.42 20.34
CA LYS A 68 -11.23 12.96 21.60
C LYS A 68 -11.81 11.56 21.43
N PRO A 69 -12.06 10.82 22.53
CA PRO A 69 -12.72 9.51 22.47
C PRO A 69 -14.08 9.55 21.77
N GLU A 70 -14.82 10.64 21.89
CA GLU A 70 -16.13 10.87 21.27
C GLU A 70 -16.09 11.00 19.73
N ASP A 71 -14.91 11.28 19.17
CA ASP A 71 -14.70 11.38 17.72
C ASP A 71 -14.56 10.01 17.06
N PHE A 72 -14.55 8.95 17.85
CA PHE A 72 -14.48 7.57 17.36
C PHE A 72 -15.82 6.88 17.46
N ASP A 73 -16.09 5.95 16.55
CA ASP A 73 -17.22 5.04 16.62
C ASP A 73 -16.92 3.81 17.50
N GLU A 74 -17.90 2.93 17.66
CA GLU A 74 -17.80 1.68 18.44
C GLU A 74 -16.67 0.74 17.91
N ASN A 75 -16.35 0.84 16.64
CA ASN A 75 -15.29 0.05 15.99
C ASN A 75 -13.92 0.74 16.06
N GLY A 76 -13.79 1.87 16.73
CA GLY A 76 -12.57 2.66 16.82
C GLY A 76 -12.19 3.33 15.49
N LEU A 77 -13.14 3.55 14.61
CA LEU A 77 -12.96 4.34 13.40
C LEU A 77 -13.27 5.81 13.71
N VAL A 78 -12.55 6.72 13.07
CA VAL A 78 -12.85 8.15 13.18
C VAL A 78 -14.20 8.42 12.52
N LYS A 79 -15.08 9.11 13.21
CA LYS A 79 -16.39 9.50 12.72
C LYS A 79 -16.24 10.33 11.44
N PRO A 80 -17.19 10.20 10.50
CA PRO A 80 -17.18 11.05 9.30
C PRO A 80 -17.35 12.52 9.68
N LEU A 81 -16.83 13.40 8.82
CA LEU A 81 -17.05 14.84 8.98
C LEU A 81 -18.56 15.15 9.08
N PRO A 82 -18.95 16.10 9.91
CA PRO A 82 -20.34 16.50 10.07
C PRO A 82 -20.99 16.86 8.73
N TYR A 83 -22.21 16.41 8.52
CA TYR A 83 -23.00 16.85 7.38
C TYR A 83 -23.52 18.25 7.62
N ILE A 84 -23.16 19.18 6.75
CA ILE A 84 -23.71 20.54 6.75
C ILE A 84 -24.73 20.59 5.59
N PRO A 85 -26.03 20.86 5.87
CA PRO A 85 -27.03 20.96 4.83
C PRO A 85 -26.63 22.00 3.76
N LYS A 86 -26.87 21.67 2.49
CA LYS A 86 -26.54 22.51 1.33
C LYS A 86 -25.04 22.74 1.05
N GLN A 87 -24.14 22.12 1.81
CA GLN A 87 -22.72 22.14 1.49
C GLN A 87 -22.26 20.73 1.08
N PRO A 88 -21.55 20.57 -0.04
CA PRO A 88 -20.96 19.29 -0.38
C PRO A 88 -19.94 18.92 0.70
N ARG A 89 -19.89 17.63 1.07
CA ARG A 89 -18.86 17.15 2.01
C ARG A 89 -17.49 17.39 1.40
N ASN A 90 -16.65 18.10 2.12
CA ASN A 90 -15.28 18.29 1.70
C ASN A 90 -14.55 16.96 1.55
N THR A 91 -14.06 16.71 0.36
CA THR A 91 -13.20 15.55 0.11
C THR A 91 -11.84 15.77 0.77
N PRO A 92 -11.10 14.71 1.09
CA PRO A 92 -9.74 14.85 1.63
C PRO A 92 -8.79 15.66 0.72
N TRP A 93 -9.04 15.68 -0.58
CA TRP A 93 -8.29 16.50 -1.54
C TRP A 93 -8.58 17.99 -1.37
N GLN A 94 -9.86 18.36 -1.25
CA GLN A 94 -10.27 19.72 -0.99
C GLN A 94 -9.75 20.23 0.35
N LEU A 95 -9.80 19.39 1.40
CA LEU A 95 -9.24 19.74 2.70
C LEU A 95 -7.73 19.97 2.66
N ARG A 96 -7.01 19.16 1.88
CA ARG A 96 -5.56 19.31 1.70
C ARG A 96 -5.19 20.61 0.98
N ALA A 97 -5.96 21.00 -0.02
CA ALA A 97 -5.78 22.28 -0.70
C ALA A 97 -6.15 23.44 0.24
N ALA A 98 -7.31 23.36 0.91
CA ALA A 98 -7.77 24.39 1.85
C ALA A 98 -6.84 24.57 3.06
N ALA A 99 -6.08 23.54 3.46
CA ALA A 99 -5.13 23.60 4.55
C ALA A 99 -3.97 24.58 4.32
N LEU A 100 -3.74 25.00 3.08
CA LEU A 100 -2.74 26.02 2.75
C LEU A 100 -3.22 27.44 3.09
N ASP A 101 -4.53 27.66 3.06
CA ASP A 101 -5.13 28.98 3.15
C ASP A 101 -5.88 29.18 4.47
N ARG A 102 -6.30 28.10 5.14
CA ARG A 102 -7.01 28.14 6.42
C ARG A 102 -6.59 27.06 7.40
N LYS A 103 -6.80 27.32 8.66
CA LYS A 103 -6.63 26.33 9.73
C LYS A 103 -7.73 25.25 9.64
N LEU A 104 -7.33 23.99 9.65
CA LEU A 104 -8.27 22.86 9.68
C LEU A 104 -8.72 22.57 11.10
N THR A 105 -9.95 22.09 11.25
CA THR A 105 -10.43 21.51 12.51
C THR A 105 -9.74 20.18 12.82
N PRO A 106 -9.71 19.70 14.08
CA PRO A 106 -9.09 18.43 14.41
C PRO A 106 -9.63 17.24 13.61
N LEU A 107 -10.93 17.18 13.34
CA LEU A 107 -11.56 16.14 12.51
C LEU A 107 -11.15 16.24 11.04
N GLU A 108 -11.06 17.45 10.48
CA GLU A 108 -10.57 17.68 9.12
C GLU A 108 -9.10 17.25 8.99
N TRP A 109 -8.27 17.61 9.98
CA TRP A 109 -6.88 17.16 10.07
C TRP A 109 -6.78 15.63 10.10
N ALA A 110 -7.59 14.98 10.92
CA ALA A 110 -7.61 13.53 10.99
C ALA A 110 -8.01 12.90 9.65
N ALA A 111 -9.00 13.46 8.96
CA ALA A 111 -9.41 13.00 7.63
C ALA A 111 -8.26 13.12 6.62
N VAL A 112 -7.54 14.24 6.62
CA VAL A 112 -6.36 14.45 5.75
C VAL A 112 -5.24 13.46 6.08
N LEU A 113 -4.87 13.32 7.34
CA LEU A 113 -3.78 12.43 7.76
C LEU A 113 -4.09 10.97 7.48
N LEU A 114 -5.31 10.52 7.77
CA LEU A 114 -5.74 9.15 7.46
C LEU A 114 -5.78 8.89 5.95
N HIS A 115 -6.18 9.89 5.16
CA HIS A 115 -6.13 9.79 3.71
C HIS A 115 -4.67 9.63 3.20
N LEU A 116 -3.74 10.43 3.70
CA LEU A 116 -2.32 10.32 3.35
C LEU A 116 -1.74 8.95 3.76
N VAL A 117 -2.05 8.47 4.94
CA VAL A 117 -1.62 7.15 5.43
C VAL A 117 -2.19 6.02 4.57
N LYS A 118 -3.45 6.15 4.13
CA LYS A 118 -4.14 5.17 3.27
C LYS A 118 -3.52 5.11 1.87
N HIS A 119 -3.22 6.27 1.30
CA HIS A 119 -2.76 6.44 -0.08
C HIS A 119 -1.25 6.72 -0.17
N ARG A 120 -0.51 6.31 0.86
CA ARG A 120 0.95 6.44 0.87
C ARG A 120 1.56 5.85 -0.40
N GLY A 121 2.29 6.68 -1.14
CA GLY A 121 3.07 6.26 -2.28
C GLY A 121 4.19 5.27 -1.92
N TYR A 122 4.65 4.57 -2.90
CA TYR A 122 5.81 3.68 -2.83
C TYR A 122 6.76 4.07 -3.96
N LEU A 123 7.97 4.44 -3.59
CA LEU A 123 9.04 4.60 -4.56
C LEU A 123 9.72 3.25 -4.73
N SER A 124 9.60 2.67 -5.90
CA SER A 124 10.31 1.44 -6.21
C SER A 124 11.81 1.71 -6.36
N GLN A 125 12.61 0.80 -5.82
CA GLN A 125 14.07 0.82 -5.96
C GLN A 125 14.57 -0.23 -6.97
N ARG A 126 13.68 -0.84 -7.73
CA ARG A 126 14.07 -1.82 -8.75
C ARG A 126 14.70 -1.10 -9.92
N LYS A 127 15.92 -1.50 -10.26
CA LYS A 127 16.71 -0.90 -11.36
C LYS A 127 16.06 -1.02 -12.74
N ASN A 128 15.16 -1.98 -12.95
CA ASN A 128 14.60 -2.32 -14.27
C ASN A 128 13.16 -1.85 -14.47
N GLU A 129 12.62 -0.99 -13.63
CA GLU A 129 11.23 -0.51 -13.76
C GLU A 129 11.01 0.42 -14.97
N GLY A 130 12.07 0.96 -15.55
CA GLY A 130 12.00 1.76 -16.79
C GLY A 130 11.97 0.94 -18.10
N GLU A 131 12.28 -0.36 -18.04
CA GLU A 131 12.45 -1.21 -19.22
C GLU A 131 11.37 -2.28 -19.39
N THR A 132 10.37 -2.29 -18.51
CA THR A 132 9.31 -3.31 -18.58
C THR A 132 8.40 -3.08 -19.78
N ALA A 133 8.26 -4.15 -20.57
CA ALA A 133 7.34 -4.26 -21.71
C ALA A 133 5.84 -4.23 -21.28
N ASP A 134 5.54 -3.99 -20.01
CA ASP A 134 4.20 -3.89 -19.47
C ASP A 134 3.61 -2.50 -19.78
N LYS A 135 2.64 -2.45 -20.70
CA LYS A 135 1.97 -1.22 -21.12
C LYS A 135 1.30 -0.47 -19.98
N GLU A 136 0.77 -1.20 -18.99
CA GLU A 136 0.11 -0.60 -17.83
C GLU A 136 1.11 0.10 -16.90
N LEU A 137 2.25 -0.52 -16.66
CA LEU A 137 3.33 0.08 -15.88
C LEU A 137 3.92 1.29 -16.58
N GLY A 138 4.09 1.23 -17.91
CA GLY A 138 4.55 2.36 -18.71
C GLY A 138 3.61 3.55 -18.65
N ALA A 139 2.30 3.33 -18.73
CA ALA A 139 1.28 4.37 -18.57
C ALA A 139 1.29 5.00 -17.17
N LEU A 140 1.47 4.19 -16.12
CA LEU A 140 1.58 4.67 -14.75
C LEU A 140 2.83 5.56 -14.55
N LEU A 141 3.98 5.12 -15.04
CA LEU A 141 5.23 5.88 -14.94
C LEU A 141 5.16 7.19 -15.70
N LYS A 142 4.55 7.19 -16.90
CA LYS A 142 4.30 8.42 -17.66
C LYS A 142 3.40 9.36 -16.88
N GLY A 143 2.29 8.88 -16.32
CA GLY A 143 1.39 9.71 -15.50
C GLY A 143 2.07 10.30 -14.26
N VAL A 144 3.00 9.59 -13.64
CA VAL A 144 3.82 10.11 -12.53
C VAL A 144 4.77 11.21 -13.03
N ALA A 145 5.43 11.02 -14.16
CA ALA A 145 6.33 12.00 -14.77
C ALA A 145 5.57 13.28 -15.16
N ASP A 146 4.41 13.16 -15.81
CA ASP A 146 3.57 14.29 -16.21
C ASP A 146 3.08 15.09 -14.99
N ASN A 147 2.68 14.40 -13.91
CA ASN A 147 2.29 15.06 -12.67
C ASN A 147 3.48 15.77 -11.99
N THR A 148 4.66 15.17 -12.01
CA THR A 148 5.87 15.78 -11.47
C THR A 148 6.24 17.02 -12.25
N HIS A 149 6.16 16.97 -13.58
CA HIS A 149 6.43 18.11 -14.44
C HIS A 149 5.45 19.26 -14.18
N ALA A 150 4.14 18.97 -14.10
CA ALA A 150 3.12 19.98 -13.79
C ALA A 150 3.34 20.66 -12.42
N LEU A 151 3.79 19.91 -11.40
CA LEU A 151 4.14 20.48 -10.10
C LEU A 151 5.42 21.31 -10.16
N GLN A 152 6.41 20.93 -10.95
CA GLN A 152 7.67 21.69 -11.12
C GLN A 152 7.48 22.95 -11.94
N ALA A 153 6.53 22.97 -12.89
CA ALA A 153 6.19 24.15 -13.67
C ALA A 153 5.53 25.26 -12.82
N GLY A 154 5.13 24.96 -11.58
CA GLY A 154 4.59 25.95 -10.66
C GLY A 154 3.08 26.23 -10.84
N ASP A 155 2.40 25.45 -11.66
CA ASP A 155 0.96 25.61 -11.91
C ASP A 155 0.10 25.29 -10.68
N PHE A 156 0.64 24.44 -9.79
CA PHE A 156 -0.05 23.96 -8.59
C PHE A 156 0.88 23.94 -7.38
N ARG A 157 0.40 24.43 -6.24
CA ARG A 157 1.17 24.49 -4.99
C ARG A 157 1.36 23.09 -4.37
N THR A 158 0.41 22.18 -4.62
CA THR A 158 0.42 20.84 -4.05
C THR A 158 -0.20 19.80 -5.00
N PRO A 159 0.14 18.49 -4.81
CA PRO A 159 -0.54 17.42 -5.52
C PRO A 159 -2.06 17.38 -5.31
N ALA A 160 -2.56 17.99 -4.24
CA ALA A 160 -4.00 18.05 -3.98
C ALA A 160 -4.69 19.01 -4.94
N GLU A 161 -4.11 20.19 -5.18
CA GLU A 161 -4.63 21.17 -6.16
C GLU A 161 -4.58 20.59 -7.57
N LEU A 162 -3.48 19.94 -7.95
CA LEU A 162 -3.37 19.25 -9.23
C LEU A 162 -4.48 18.18 -9.39
N ALA A 163 -4.75 17.40 -8.34
CA ALA A 163 -5.80 16.38 -8.39
C ALA A 163 -7.20 17.00 -8.53
N LEU A 164 -7.47 18.11 -7.87
CA LEU A 164 -8.77 18.81 -7.95
C LEU A 164 -9.01 19.44 -9.33
N ASN A 165 -7.94 19.82 -10.02
CA ASN A 165 -8.05 20.39 -11.36
C ASN A 165 -8.31 19.31 -12.43
N LYS A 166 -7.87 18.08 -12.19
CA LYS A 166 -8.02 16.96 -13.14
C LYS A 166 -9.35 16.22 -13.01
N PHE A 167 -10.07 16.36 -11.90
CA PHE A 167 -11.33 15.68 -11.56
C PHE A 167 -12.39 16.64 -11.08
#